data_c6804864d53f4ecaaef4c0914fcf46d4
#
_entry.id   c6804864d53f4ecaaef4c0914fcf46d4
#
_cell.length_a   1.000
_cell.length_b   1.000
_cell.length_c   1.000
_cell.angle_alpha   90.00
_cell.angle_beta   90.00
_cell.angle_gamma   90.00
#
_symmetry.space_group_name_H-M   'P 1'
#
loop_
_entity.id
_entity.type
_entity.pdbx_description
1 polymer ?
#
loop_
_entity_poly.entity_id
_entity_poly.type
_entity_poly.pdbx_seq_one_letter_code
_entity_poly.pdbx_strand_id
1 'polypeptide(L)'
;VSIIVATLLFCYIVFVSFFFRESRQKELCRDLQVVVVDSLDKHFVSESDLVHILKKADLNPIKRPMDEINTDRIENELLKNEMIARVEAYKTPSGMIKLEVEQKIPILRVISPRGNYYVDNLGSTMPVSRRYVAHVPVVSGYVEKELAVTDLYKFALFLQENDFRSEERRVG
;
A
#
# COMPACT_ATOMS: atom_id res chain seq x y z
N VAL A 1 -0.85 -50.04 -37.14
CA VAL A 1 -2.06 -49.50 -36.50
C VAL A 1 -1.71 -48.71 -35.23
N SER A 2 -0.88 -49.26 -34.31
CA SER A 2 -0.50 -48.55 -33.05
C SER A 2 0.21 -47.22 -33.27
N ILE A 3 1.11 -47.11 -34.24
CA ILE A 3 1.87 -45.88 -34.51
C ILE A 3 0.94 -44.77 -35.05
N ILE A 4 0.01 -45.14 -35.92
CA ILE A 4 -0.96 -44.20 -36.51
C ILE A 4 -1.90 -43.66 -35.45
N VAL A 5 -2.36 -44.48 -34.52
CA VAL A 5 -3.21 -44.09 -33.40
C VAL A 5 -2.44 -43.15 -32.46
N ALA A 6 -1.17 -43.45 -32.15
CA ALA A 6 -0.33 -42.62 -31.29
C ALA A 6 -0.07 -41.22 -31.91
N THR A 7 0.18 -41.14 -33.22
CA THR A 7 0.38 -39.86 -33.92
C THR A 7 -0.91 -39.02 -33.94
N LEU A 8 -2.06 -39.63 -34.18
CA LEU A 8 -3.35 -38.94 -34.12
C LEU A 8 -3.65 -38.40 -32.72
N LEU A 9 -3.37 -39.18 -31.68
CA LEU A 9 -3.56 -38.77 -30.29
C LEU A 9 -2.64 -37.63 -29.94
N PHE A 10 -1.37 -37.68 -30.38
CA PHE A 10 -0.42 -36.58 -30.17
C PHE A 10 -0.86 -35.30 -30.89
N CYS A 11 -1.26 -35.38 -32.16
CA CYS A 11 -1.82 -34.25 -32.90
C CYS A 11 -3.06 -33.68 -32.24
N TYR A 12 -3.94 -34.51 -31.70
CA TYR A 12 -5.13 -34.06 -30.96
C TYR A 12 -4.76 -33.32 -29.70
N ILE A 13 -3.81 -33.83 -28.91
CA ILE A 13 -3.35 -33.16 -27.68
C ILE A 13 -2.71 -31.78 -27.98
N VAL A 14 -1.87 -31.75 -29.05
CA VAL A 14 -1.25 -30.50 -29.50
C VAL A 14 -2.32 -29.49 -29.97
N PHE A 15 -3.28 -29.94 -30.75
CA PHE A 15 -4.38 -29.13 -31.25
C PHE A 15 -5.25 -28.58 -30.11
N VAL A 16 -5.62 -29.43 -29.16
CA VAL A 16 -6.38 -29.03 -27.97
C VAL A 16 -5.58 -28.02 -27.11
N SER A 17 -4.29 -28.29 -26.91
CA SER A 17 -3.43 -27.37 -26.16
C SER A 17 -3.31 -26.01 -26.84
N PHE A 18 -3.24 -25.96 -28.15
CA PHE A 18 -3.18 -24.72 -28.93
C PHE A 18 -4.51 -23.98 -28.89
N PHE A 19 -5.61 -24.68 -29.05
CA PHE A 19 -6.96 -24.11 -29.05
C PHE A 19 -7.34 -23.54 -27.66
N PHE A 20 -7.00 -24.23 -26.57
CA PHE A 20 -7.23 -23.73 -25.23
C PHE A 20 -6.30 -22.57 -24.85
N ARG A 21 -5.15 -22.46 -25.49
CA ARG A 21 -4.24 -21.34 -25.26
C ARG A 21 -4.74 -20.04 -25.91
N GLU A 22 -5.42 -20.14 -27.03
CA GLU A 22 -5.96 -18.98 -27.76
C GLU A 22 -7.31 -18.50 -27.22
N SER A 23 -8.01 -19.36 -26.49
CA SER A 23 -9.32 -19.06 -25.89
C SER A 23 -9.26 -18.30 -24.57
N ARG A 24 -8.08 -17.92 -24.07
CA ARG A 24 -7.98 -16.89 -23.06
C ARG A 24 -8.28 -15.55 -23.73
N GLN A 25 -9.58 -15.28 -23.95
CA GLN A 25 -10.03 -13.91 -24.24
C GLN A 25 -9.30 -13.02 -23.27
N LYS A 26 -8.68 -11.95 -23.79
CA LYS A 26 -8.03 -10.91 -22.97
C LYS A 26 -9.07 -10.35 -22.01
N GLU A 27 -9.17 -10.97 -20.84
CA GLU A 27 -10.11 -10.55 -19.81
C GLU A 27 -9.73 -9.14 -19.39
N LEU A 28 -10.62 -8.18 -19.63
CA LEU A 28 -10.39 -6.79 -19.28
C LEU A 28 -10.64 -6.61 -17.78
N CYS A 29 -9.79 -5.84 -17.13
CA CYS A 29 -10.01 -5.44 -15.74
C CYS A 29 -11.34 -4.67 -15.64
N ARG A 30 -12.27 -5.23 -14.86
CA ARG A 30 -13.61 -4.70 -14.68
C ARG A 30 -13.64 -3.57 -13.68
N ASP A 31 -12.86 -3.71 -12.60
CA ASP A 31 -12.87 -2.77 -11.49
C ASP A 31 -11.56 -2.80 -10.70
N LEU A 32 -11.34 -1.72 -9.92
CA LEU A 32 -10.25 -1.58 -8.98
C LEU A 32 -10.82 -1.45 -7.57
N GLN A 33 -10.70 -2.50 -6.78
CA GLN A 33 -11.10 -2.48 -5.39
C GLN A 33 -9.93 -2.00 -4.53
N VAL A 34 -10.08 -0.84 -3.91
CA VAL A 34 -9.08 -0.28 -2.99
C VAL A 34 -9.53 -0.53 -1.55
N VAL A 35 -8.66 -1.12 -0.75
CA VAL A 35 -8.86 -1.33 0.69
C VAL A 35 -7.73 -0.62 1.41
N VAL A 36 -8.05 0.46 2.08
CA VAL A 36 -7.09 1.11 2.99
C VAL A 36 -7.21 0.40 4.33
N VAL A 37 -6.15 -0.31 4.71
CA VAL A 37 -6.08 -1.01 6.00
C VAL A 37 -5.78 0.02 7.06
N ASP A 38 -6.82 0.44 7.79
CA ASP A 38 -6.70 1.50 8.78
C ASP A 38 -6.93 0.93 10.17
N SER A 39 -5.88 0.92 10.98
CA SER A 39 -5.95 0.42 12.36
C SER A 39 -6.53 1.44 13.35
N LEU A 40 -6.65 2.73 12.99
CA LEU A 40 -6.89 3.83 13.95
C LEU A 40 -7.62 5.05 13.36
N ASP A 41 -8.56 4.93 12.45
CA ASP A 41 -9.30 6.06 11.83
C ASP A 41 -8.37 7.18 11.25
N LYS A 42 -7.20 6.80 10.77
CA LYS A 42 -6.19 7.74 10.27
C LYS A 42 -6.38 7.96 8.77
N HIS A 43 -6.85 9.11 8.40
CA HIS A 43 -7.13 9.46 7.01
C HIS A 43 -6.01 10.28 6.35
N PHE A 44 -4.77 9.80 6.36
CA PHE A 44 -3.67 10.47 5.66
C PHE A 44 -3.78 10.35 4.15
N VAL A 45 -4.23 9.19 3.67
CA VAL A 45 -4.43 8.88 2.26
C VAL A 45 -5.84 8.33 2.08
N SER A 46 -6.58 8.87 1.13
CA SER A 46 -7.91 8.38 0.76
C SER A 46 -7.84 7.49 -0.49
N GLU A 47 -8.86 6.67 -0.69
CA GLU A 47 -9.01 5.86 -1.90
C GLU A 47 -8.93 6.73 -3.18
N SER A 48 -9.57 7.91 -3.15
CA SER A 48 -9.55 8.86 -4.28
C SER A 48 -8.15 9.37 -4.60
N ASP A 49 -7.27 9.54 -3.59
CA ASP A 49 -5.88 9.95 -3.80
C ASP A 49 -5.09 8.86 -4.51
N LEU A 50 -5.27 7.59 -4.10
CA LEU A 50 -4.62 6.44 -4.71
C LEU A 50 -5.01 6.28 -6.18
N VAL A 51 -6.33 6.36 -6.46
CA VAL A 51 -6.84 6.32 -7.85
C VAL A 51 -6.30 7.49 -8.67
N HIS A 52 -6.18 8.68 -8.08
CA HIS A 52 -5.61 9.85 -8.76
C HIS A 52 -4.13 9.65 -9.10
N ILE A 53 -3.33 9.11 -8.17
CA ILE A 53 -1.91 8.80 -8.41
C ILE A 53 -1.79 7.82 -9.58
N LEU A 54 -2.57 6.73 -9.58
CA LEU A 54 -2.53 5.73 -10.65
C LEU A 54 -2.96 6.30 -12.01
N LYS A 55 -3.97 7.15 -12.04
CA LYS A 55 -4.39 7.83 -13.27
C LYS A 55 -3.29 8.75 -13.82
N LYS A 56 -2.65 9.53 -12.94
CA LYS A 56 -1.57 10.45 -13.32
C LYS A 56 -0.34 9.71 -13.85
N ALA A 57 -0.05 8.53 -13.31
CA ALA A 57 1.06 7.68 -13.74
C ALA A 57 0.74 6.79 -14.96
N ASP A 58 -0.47 6.90 -15.51
CA ASP A 58 -1.00 6.02 -16.56
C ASP A 58 -0.95 4.52 -16.18
N LEU A 59 -1.19 4.23 -14.91
CA LEU A 59 -1.23 2.87 -14.35
C LEU A 59 -2.65 2.44 -13.92
N ASN A 60 -3.67 3.19 -14.29
CA ASN A 60 -5.05 2.79 -13.99
C ASN A 60 -5.38 1.47 -14.68
N PRO A 61 -5.72 0.40 -13.94
CA PRO A 61 -5.93 -0.92 -14.50
C PRO A 61 -7.29 -1.07 -15.20
N ILE A 62 -8.27 -0.23 -14.90
CA ILE A 62 -9.65 -0.36 -15.39
C ILE A 62 -9.68 -0.35 -16.92
N LYS A 63 -10.36 -1.33 -17.52
CA LYS A 63 -10.48 -1.56 -18.98
C LYS A 63 -9.17 -1.94 -19.68
N ARG A 64 -8.10 -2.25 -18.96
CA ARG A 64 -6.88 -2.83 -19.54
C ARG A 64 -6.94 -4.35 -19.51
N PRO A 65 -6.29 -5.05 -20.46
CA PRO A 65 -6.16 -6.50 -20.42
C PRO A 65 -5.45 -6.94 -19.13
N MET A 66 -5.98 -7.95 -18.45
CA MET A 66 -5.44 -8.44 -17.17
C MET A 66 -4.00 -8.96 -17.29
N ASP A 67 -3.62 -9.51 -18.47
CA ASP A 67 -2.27 -9.98 -18.77
C ASP A 67 -1.25 -8.84 -18.90
N GLU A 68 -1.68 -7.66 -19.34
CA GLU A 68 -0.84 -6.48 -19.52
C GLU A 68 -0.67 -5.66 -18.23
N ILE A 69 -1.53 -5.90 -17.20
CA ILE A 69 -1.43 -5.18 -15.94
C ILE A 69 -0.25 -5.74 -15.12
N ASN A 70 0.70 -4.86 -14.83
CA ASN A 70 1.82 -5.16 -13.95
C ASN A 70 1.53 -4.59 -12.55
N THR A 71 1.26 -5.49 -11.60
CA THR A 71 0.95 -5.14 -10.21
C THR A 71 2.14 -4.51 -9.49
N ASP A 72 3.36 -5.00 -9.74
CA ASP A 72 4.58 -4.47 -9.12
C ASP A 72 4.81 -3.00 -9.48
N ARG A 73 4.46 -2.60 -10.71
CA ARG A 73 4.54 -1.19 -11.13
C ARG A 73 3.52 -0.32 -10.41
N ILE A 74 2.33 -0.84 -10.16
CA ILE A 74 1.28 -0.17 -9.38
C ILE A 74 1.76 0.04 -7.94
N GLU A 75 2.27 -1.02 -7.30
CA GLU A 75 2.79 -0.98 -5.94
C GLU A 75 3.94 0.02 -5.81
N ASN A 76 4.95 -0.08 -6.70
CA ASN A 76 6.11 0.81 -6.69
C ASN A 76 5.73 2.28 -6.92
N GLU A 77 4.71 2.57 -7.72
CA GLU A 77 4.26 3.94 -7.93
C GLU A 77 3.58 4.51 -6.69
N LEU A 78 2.75 3.71 -6.03
CA LEU A 78 2.06 4.13 -4.80
C LEU A 78 3.02 4.27 -3.61
N LEU A 79 4.04 3.42 -3.51
CA LEU A 79 5.09 3.50 -2.47
C LEU A 79 5.95 4.77 -2.57
N LYS A 80 5.91 5.50 -3.68
CA LYS A 80 6.53 6.84 -3.75
C LYS A 80 5.85 7.87 -2.86
N ASN A 81 4.62 7.61 -2.45
CA ASN A 81 3.94 8.45 -1.47
C ASN A 81 4.47 8.16 -0.06
N GLU A 82 5.16 9.13 0.52
CA GLU A 82 5.82 9.02 1.82
C GLU A 82 4.87 8.76 3.00
N MET A 83 3.55 8.81 2.79
CA MET A 83 2.54 8.49 3.80
C MET A 83 2.13 7.02 3.79
N ILE A 84 2.57 6.25 2.79
CA ILE A 84 2.26 4.84 2.62
C ILE A 84 3.40 3.99 3.18
N ALA A 85 3.05 2.99 4.00
CA ALA A 85 3.99 2.04 4.56
C ALA A 85 4.13 0.79 3.69
N ARG A 86 3.01 0.27 3.19
CA ARG A 86 2.95 -0.96 2.41
C ARG A 86 1.82 -0.91 1.39
N VAL A 87 2.05 -1.54 0.27
CA VAL A 87 1.06 -1.73 -0.79
C VAL A 87 1.13 -3.18 -1.27
N GLU A 88 -0.02 -3.80 -1.42
CA GLU A 88 -0.17 -5.09 -2.07
C GLU A 88 -1.24 -4.99 -3.16
N ALA A 89 -0.89 -5.34 -4.38
CA ALA A 89 -1.79 -5.36 -5.51
C ALA A 89 -1.86 -6.76 -6.12
N TYR A 90 -3.04 -7.32 -6.24
CA TYR A 90 -3.21 -8.65 -6.83
C TYR A 90 -4.44 -8.77 -7.72
N LYS A 91 -4.32 -9.67 -8.69
CA LYS A 91 -5.38 -9.99 -9.64
C LYS A 91 -6.33 -10.99 -9.02
N THR A 92 -7.61 -10.68 -9.03
CA THR A 92 -8.64 -11.60 -8.53
C THR A 92 -9.20 -12.50 -9.65
N PRO A 93 -9.68 -13.69 -9.34
CA PRO A 93 -10.33 -14.56 -10.34
C PRO A 93 -11.58 -13.95 -10.96
N SER A 94 -12.17 -12.94 -10.33
CA SER A 94 -13.34 -12.20 -10.82
C SER A 94 -13.03 -11.13 -11.87
N GLY A 95 -11.75 -11.01 -12.31
CA GLY A 95 -11.34 -10.02 -13.29
C GLY A 95 -11.23 -8.60 -12.73
N MET A 96 -10.90 -8.48 -11.44
CA MET A 96 -10.65 -7.20 -10.77
C MET A 96 -9.21 -7.13 -10.24
N ILE A 97 -8.71 -5.92 -10.04
CA ILE A 97 -7.50 -5.71 -9.25
C ILE A 97 -7.93 -5.33 -7.84
N LYS A 98 -7.40 -6.04 -6.84
CA LYS A 98 -7.53 -5.62 -5.44
C LYS A 98 -6.22 -4.99 -4.99
N LEU A 99 -6.35 -3.84 -4.33
CA LEU A 99 -5.26 -3.03 -3.82
C LEU A 99 -5.44 -2.88 -2.32
N GLU A 100 -4.52 -3.41 -1.54
CA GLU A 100 -4.46 -3.26 -0.09
C GLU A 100 -3.34 -2.28 0.25
N VAL A 101 -3.67 -1.22 0.96
CA VAL A 101 -2.74 -0.13 1.29
C VAL A 101 -2.70 0.09 2.78
N GLU A 102 -1.52 -0.02 3.36
CA GLU A 102 -1.26 0.31 4.76
C GLU A 102 -0.63 1.70 4.84
N GLN A 103 -1.19 2.57 5.67
CA GLN A 103 -0.65 3.91 5.92
C GLN A 103 0.41 3.85 7.02
N LYS A 104 1.38 4.78 6.97
CA LYS A 104 2.32 4.98 8.07
C LYS A 104 1.62 5.44 9.33
N ILE A 105 2.06 4.97 10.47
CA ILE A 105 1.51 5.28 11.79
C ILE A 105 2.44 6.27 12.49
N PRO A 106 2.10 7.58 12.54
CA PRO A 106 2.92 8.55 13.26
C PRO A 106 2.85 8.31 14.76
N ILE A 107 3.98 8.44 15.43
CA ILE A 107 4.11 8.32 16.89
C ILE A 107 4.71 9.58 17.54
N LEU A 108 5.33 10.45 16.74
CA LEU A 108 5.95 11.69 17.20
C LEU A 108 5.81 12.77 16.14
N ARG A 109 5.54 14.00 16.54
CA ARG A 109 5.59 15.17 15.66
C ARG A 109 6.78 16.03 16.02
N VAL A 110 7.58 16.41 15.03
CA VAL A 110 8.71 17.33 15.17
C VAL A 110 8.37 18.67 14.53
N ILE A 111 8.54 19.76 15.28
CA ILE A 111 8.41 21.15 14.83
C ILE A 111 9.76 21.82 15.00
N SER A 112 10.49 22.01 13.92
CA SER A 112 11.85 22.50 13.90
C SER A 112 12.01 23.63 12.87
N PRO A 113 12.97 24.56 13.04
CA PRO A 113 13.32 25.54 12.01
C PRO A 113 13.75 24.89 10.68
N ARG A 114 14.19 23.62 10.70
CA ARG A 114 14.58 22.84 9.52
C ARG A 114 13.41 22.14 8.83
N GLY A 115 12.20 22.16 9.41
CA GLY A 115 11.00 21.58 8.85
C GLY A 115 10.08 20.95 9.89
N ASN A 116 8.84 20.69 9.47
CA ASN A 116 7.83 20.00 10.25
C ASN A 116 7.58 18.64 9.62
N TYR A 117 7.64 17.58 10.42
CA TYR A 117 7.43 16.22 9.97
C TYR A 117 6.97 15.34 11.13
N TYR A 118 6.49 14.15 10.80
CA TYR A 118 6.26 13.10 11.78
C TYR A 118 7.37 12.05 11.73
N VAL A 119 7.53 11.33 12.82
CA VAL A 119 8.27 10.07 12.88
C VAL A 119 7.22 8.97 13.07
N ASP A 120 7.30 7.93 12.24
CA ASP A 120 6.39 6.80 12.26
C ASP A 120 6.83 5.72 13.26
N ASN A 121 5.99 4.70 13.43
CA ASN A 121 6.23 3.57 14.33
C ASN A 121 7.40 2.66 13.90
N LEU A 122 7.98 2.89 12.72
CA LEU A 122 9.17 2.19 12.22
C LEU A 122 10.44 3.06 12.32
N GLY A 123 10.34 4.26 12.94
CA GLY A 123 11.45 5.20 13.06
C GLY A 123 11.76 5.96 11.77
N SER A 124 10.88 5.92 10.76
CA SER A 124 11.04 6.67 9.52
C SER A 124 10.33 8.01 9.58
N THR A 125 10.81 8.97 8.82
CA THR A 125 10.13 10.28 8.71
C THR A 125 9.00 10.22 7.70
N MET A 126 7.93 10.99 7.96
CA MET A 126 6.84 11.22 7.03
C MET A 126 6.41 12.70 7.05
N PRO A 127 5.93 13.25 5.94
CA PRO A 127 5.51 14.65 5.88
C PRO A 127 4.24 14.91 6.70
N VAL A 128 3.99 16.17 7.04
CA VAL A 128 2.73 16.60 7.63
C VAL A 128 1.63 16.61 6.57
N SER A 129 0.49 16.03 6.89
CA SER A 129 -0.70 16.13 6.07
C SER A 129 -1.41 17.45 6.27
N ARG A 130 -2.03 17.99 5.21
CA ARG A 130 -2.94 19.14 5.32
C ARG A 130 -4.37 18.72 5.69
N ARG A 131 -4.70 17.44 5.54
CA ARG A 131 -6.05 16.91 5.77
C ARG A 131 -6.23 16.34 7.17
N TYR A 132 -5.18 15.76 7.73
CA TYR A 132 -5.24 15.06 8.99
C TYR A 132 -4.07 15.44 9.90
N VAL A 133 -4.36 15.66 11.15
CA VAL A 133 -3.35 15.94 12.20
C VAL A 133 -3.41 14.80 13.20
N ALA A 134 -2.30 14.07 13.33
CA ALA A 134 -2.22 12.99 14.32
C ALA A 134 -2.09 13.56 15.74
N HIS A 135 -2.83 12.96 16.66
CA HIS A 135 -2.70 13.21 18.09
C HIS A 135 -1.54 12.39 18.65
N VAL A 136 -0.35 12.96 18.57
CA VAL A 136 0.90 12.34 19.03
C VAL A 136 1.72 13.36 19.80
N PRO A 137 2.66 12.94 20.67
CA PRO A 137 3.59 13.85 21.33
C PRO A 137 4.27 14.78 20.34
N VAL A 138 4.47 16.02 20.76
CA VAL A 138 5.10 17.07 19.94
C VAL A 138 6.42 17.49 20.56
N VAL A 139 7.48 17.47 19.77
CA VAL A 139 8.78 18.02 20.14
C VAL A 139 9.04 19.25 19.29
N SER A 140 9.40 20.37 19.95
CA SER A 140 9.71 21.64 19.30
C SER A 140 11.10 22.12 19.65
N GLY A 141 11.73 22.85 18.72
CA GLY A 141 13.06 23.43 18.91
C GLY A 141 14.07 22.97 17.85
N TYR A 142 15.34 23.09 18.16
CA TYR A 142 16.41 22.72 17.25
C TYR A 142 16.64 21.21 17.32
N VAL A 143 15.85 20.46 16.55
CA VAL A 143 15.89 19.00 16.52
C VAL A 143 16.57 18.53 15.24
N GLU A 144 17.66 17.78 15.38
CA GLU A 144 18.30 17.10 14.27
C GLU A 144 17.52 15.85 13.90
N LYS A 145 17.49 15.55 12.58
CA LYS A 145 16.71 14.43 12.06
C LYS A 145 17.17 13.08 12.64
N GLU A 146 18.46 12.93 12.85
CA GLU A 146 19.04 11.73 13.44
C GLU A 146 18.59 11.52 14.88
N LEU A 147 18.61 12.58 15.68
CA LEU A 147 18.08 12.55 17.06
C LEU A 147 16.59 12.18 17.08
N ALA A 148 15.82 12.69 16.12
CA ALA A 148 14.39 12.44 16.04
C ALA A 148 14.06 10.97 15.76
N VAL A 149 14.80 10.32 14.86
CA VAL A 149 14.55 8.92 14.45
C VAL A 149 15.27 7.90 15.34
N THR A 150 16.07 8.32 16.31
CA THR A 150 16.76 7.45 17.25
C THR A 150 16.22 7.63 18.67
N ASP A 151 16.69 8.62 19.40
CA ASP A 151 16.41 8.76 20.84
C ASP A 151 15.00 9.27 21.11
N LEU A 152 14.53 10.28 20.35
CA LEU A 152 13.17 10.77 20.50
C LEU A 152 12.13 9.75 20.06
N TYR A 153 12.44 8.94 19.04
CA TYR A 153 11.62 7.80 18.62
C TYR A 153 11.45 6.79 19.77
N LYS A 154 12.55 6.37 20.42
CA LYS A 154 12.51 5.45 21.58
C LYS A 154 11.71 6.06 22.74
N PHE A 155 11.90 7.35 22.99
CA PHE A 155 11.15 8.06 24.01
C PHE A 155 9.66 8.14 23.69
N ALA A 156 9.29 8.36 22.43
CA ALA A 156 7.89 8.36 21.98
C ALA A 156 7.24 6.98 22.13
N LEU A 157 7.94 5.90 21.81
CA LEU A 157 7.47 4.53 22.07
C LEU A 157 7.25 4.30 23.56
N PHE A 158 8.20 4.70 24.40
CA PHE A 158 8.07 4.59 25.86
C PHE A 158 6.86 5.35 26.39
N LEU A 159 6.59 6.55 25.88
CA LEU A 159 5.40 7.31 26.25
C LEU A 159 4.12 6.58 25.83
N GLN A 160 4.08 6.03 24.63
CA GLN A 160 2.94 5.32 24.11
C GLN A 160 2.61 4.07 24.93
N GLU A 161 3.61 3.33 25.37
CA GLU A 161 3.45 2.16 26.26
C GLU A 161 2.97 2.55 27.66
N ASN A 162 3.32 3.76 28.14
CA ASN A 162 2.97 4.24 29.47
C ASN A 162 1.72 5.12 29.51
N ASP A 163 1.19 5.56 28.36
CA ASP A 163 -0.01 6.40 28.28
C ASP A 163 -1.26 5.62 28.70
N PHE A 164 -1.29 4.31 28.53
CA PHE A 164 -2.29 3.42 29.16
C PHE A 164 -2.37 3.58 30.70
N ARG A 165 -1.29 4.00 31.37
CA ARG A 165 -1.29 4.22 32.82
C ARG A 165 -1.80 5.60 33.24
N SER A 166 -1.80 6.58 32.33
CA SER A 166 -2.24 7.95 32.66
C SER A 166 -3.75 8.10 32.60
N GLU A 167 -4.43 7.34 31.76
CA GLU A 167 -5.90 7.35 31.68
C GLU A 167 -6.55 6.62 32.87
N GLU A 168 -5.96 5.54 33.38
CA GLU A 168 -6.47 4.85 34.58
C GLU A 168 -6.43 5.75 35.84
N ARG A 169 -5.56 6.74 35.92
CA ARG A 169 -5.49 7.69 37.06
C ARG A 169 -6.54 8.80 37.00
N ARG A 170 -7.23 9.00 35.89
CA ARG A 170 -8.27 10.03 35.75
C ARG A 170 -9.68 9.53 36.09
N VAL A 171 -9.84 8.26 36.36
CA VAL A 171 -11.12 7.62 36.68
C VAL A 171 -11.22 7.25 38.19
N GLY A 172 -10.27 7.73 39.03
CA GLY A 172 -10.28 7.54 40.47
C GLY A 172 -10.65 8.81 41.23
#